data_96b6d32d68b36f0b1bb91df7eb42dc55
#
_entry.id   96b6d32d68b36f0b1bb91df7eb42dc55
#
_cell.length_a   1.000
_cell.length_b   1.000
_cell.length_c   1.000
_cell.angle_alpha   90.00
_cell.angle_beta   90.00
_cell.angle_gamma   90.00
#
_symmetry.space_group_name_H-M   'P 1'
#
loop_
_entity.id
_entity.type
_entity.pdbx_description
1 polymer ?
#
loop_
_entity_poly.entity_id
_entity_poly.type
_entity_poly.pdbx_seq_one_letter_code
_entity_poly.pdbx_strand_id
1 'polypeptide(L)'
;MKIRIINKSHHQLPEYATAYSAGMDLRAYIDQPIILKPMERALIPTGLFIELPEGYEAQIRPRSGLAIKHGVTVLNTPGTIDADYRGEIRVILVNLSDQEFIIKDGERICQMIIATHQHAEWVEVDELNETERGAGGFGHTGQK
;
A
#
# COMPACT_ATOMS: atom_id res chain seq x y z
N MET A 1 -9.37 -16.48 -7.73
CA MET A 1 -9.41 -15.36 -8.70
C MET A 1 -8.11 -15.36 -9.49
N LYS A 2 -8.15 -15.09 -10.78
CA LYS A 2 -6.97 -14.96 -11.64
C LYS A 2 -6.75 -13.50 -11.99
N ILE A 3 -5.51 -13.00 -11.81
CA ILE A 3 -5.11 -11.63 -12.14
C ILE A 3 -3.99 -11.73 -13.19
N ARG A 4 -4.13 -10.99 -14.29
CA ARG A 4 -3.09 -10.90 -15.31
C ARG A 4 -1.99 -9.99 -14.80
N ILE A 5 -0.74 -10.40 -14.97
CA ILE A 5 0.43 -9.65 -14.51
C ILE A 5 1.53 -9.66 -15.57
N ILE A 6 2.18 -8.52 -15.74
CA ILE A 6 3.45 -8.41 -16.46
C ILE A 6 4.54 -8.18 -15.43
N ASN A 7 5.59 -8.99 -15.49
CA ASN A 7 6.79 -8.83 -14.68
C ASN A 7 7.96 -8.46 -15.60
N LYS A 8 8.42 -7.22 -15.49
CA LYS A 8 9.62 -6.73 -16.21
C LYS A 8 10.86 -6.78 -15.31
N SER A 9 10.71 -7.16 -14.04
CA SER A 9 11.85 -7.36 -13.15
C SER A 9 12.49 -8.74 -13.38
N HIS A 10 13.68 -8.94 -12.80
CA HIS A 10 14.33 -10.26 -12.74
C HIS A 10 13.96 -11.03 -11.45
N HIS A 11 13.07 -10.48 -10.63
CA HIS A 11 12.59 -11.11 -9.40
C HIS A 11 11.43 -12.06 -9.67
N GLN A 12 11.20 -12.98 -8.75
CA GLN A 12 10.02 -13.85 -8.78
C GLN A 12 8.73 -13.05 -8.61
N LEU A 13 7.63 -13.61 -9.11
CA LEU A 13 6.31 -13.03 -8.88
C LEU A 13 6.00 -12.96 -7.37
N PRO A 14 5.23 -11.96 -6.94
CA PRO A 14 4.74 -11.90 -5.56
C PRO A 14 3.95 -13.17 -5.21
N GLU A 15 4.15 -13.68 -4.00
CA GLU A 15 3.47 -14.86 -3.49
C GLU A 15 3.02 -14.65 -2.04
N TYR A 16 2.00 -15.40 -1.64
CA TYR A 16 1.58 -15.43 -0.24
C TYR A 16 2.56 -16.29 0.56
N ALA A 17 3.15 -15.73 1.61
CA ALA A 17 4.14 -16.41 2.43
C ALA A 17 3.56 -17.62 3.20
N THR A 18 2.25 -17.57 3.52
CA THR A 18 1.52 -18.67 4.18
C THR A 18 0.13 -18.82 3.57
N ALA A 19 -0.52 -19.94 3.81
CA ALA A 19 -1.88 -20.22 3.29
C ALA A 19 -2.95 -19.19 3.71
N TYR A 20 -2.72 -18.49 4.81
CA TYR A 20 -3.66 -17.51 5.36
C TYR A 20 -3.15 -16.06 5.31
N SER A 21 -2.03 -15.82 4.61
CA SER A 21 -1.56 -14.45 4.39
C SER A 21 -2.56 -13.67 3.54
N ALA A 22 -2.87 -12.43 3.95
CA ALA A 22 -3.71 -11.52 3.18
C ALA A 22 -2.90 -10.71 2.16
N GLY A 23 -1.61 -10.52 2.39
CA GLY A 23 -0.72 -9.71 1.58
C GLY A 23 0.43 -10.51 0.96
N MET A 24 0.90 -10.04 -0.17
CA MET A 24 2.09 -10.50 -0.86
C MET A 24 3.17 -9.43 -0.79
N ASP A 25 4.39 -9.78 -0.42
CA ASP A 25 5.51 -8.84 -0.42
C ASP A 25 5.88 -8.42 -1.83
N LEU A 26 6.09 -7.11 -2.05
CA LEU A 26 6.66 -6.56 -3.27
C LEU A 26 8.13 -6.18 -3.05
N ARG A 27 8.94 -6.39 -4.09
CA ARG A 27 10.37 -6.13 -4.07
C ARG A 27 10.71 -4.87 -4.85
N ALA A 28 11.73 -4.16 -4.38
CA ALA A 28 12.36 -3.09 -5.15
C ALA A 28 13.03 -3.68 -6.40
N TYR A 29 12.83 -3.03 -7.54
CA TYR A 29 13.52 -3.32 -8.80
C TYR A 29 14.29 -2.07 -9.24
N ILE A 30 15.56 -2.00 -8.85
CA ILE A 30 16.42 -0.82 -9.00
C ILE A 30 17.81 -1.23 -9.44
N ASP A 31 18.44 -0.40 -10.26
CA ASP A 31 19.80 -0.65 -10.76
C ASP A 31 20.90 -0.29 -9.72
N GLN A 32 20.63 0.70 -8.89
CA GLN A 32 21.55 1.18 -7.87
C GLN A 32 20.83 1.30 -6.52
N PRO A 33 21.50 1.06 -5.39
CA PRO A 33 20.93 1.31 -4.08
C PRO A 33 20.43 2.75 -3.93
N ILE A 34 19.29 2.90 -3.27
CA ILE A 34 18.70 4.21 -2.96
C ILE A 34 18.92 4.48 -1.47
N ILE A 35 19.62 5.60 -1.19
CA ILE A 35 19.80 6.08 0.18
C ILE A 35 18.61 7.01 0.50
N LEU A 36 17.85 6.63 1.51
CA LEU A 36 16.71 7.39 2.00
C LEU A 36 17.09 8.03 3.34
N LYS A 37 17.47 9.30 3.32
CA LYS A 37 17.83 10.06 4.52
C LYS A 37 16.60 10.30 5.40
N PRO A 38 16.78 10.70 6.69
CA PRO A 38 15.69 11.12 7.54
C PRO A 38 14.76 12.12 6.87
N MET A 39 13.45 11.86 6.94
CA MET A 39 12.37 12.67 6.34
C MET A 39 12.34 12.71 4.80
N GLU A 40 13.23 12.01 4.12
CA GLU A 40 13.18 11.87 2.66
C GLU A 40 12.17 10.81 2.23
N ARG A 41 11.63 11.00 1.03
CA ARG A 41 10.79 10.03 0.32
C ARG A 41 11.35 9.72 -1.04
N ALA A 42 11.08 8.52 -1.53
CA ALA A 42 11.45 8.09 -2.87
C ALA A 42 10.36 7.21 -3.48
N LEU A 43 10.23 7.29 -4.80
CA LEU A 43 9.35 6.45 -5.60
C LEU A 43 10.14 5.23 -6.08
N ILE A 44 9.80 4.05 -5.54
CA ILE A 44 10.55 2.82 -5.79
C ILE A 44 9.80 1.96 -6.82
N PRO A 45 10.41 1.66 -7.96
CA PRO A 45 9.81 0.77 -8.96
C PRO A 45 9.83 -0.69 -8.51
N THR A 46 8.87 -1.47 -9.01
CA THR A 46 8.77 -2.92 -8.78
C THR A 46 8.90 -3.75 -10.05
N GLY A 47 8.81 -3.11 -11.23
CA GLY A 47 8.77 -3.80 -12.51
C GLY A 47 7.47 -4.57 -12.78
N LEU A 48 6.44 -4.40 -11.94
CA LEU A 48 5.19 -5.13 -12.02
C LEU A 48 4.05 -4.26 -12.56
N PHE A 49 3.21 -4.88 -13.40
CA PHE A 49 2.02 -4.27 -13.99
C PHE A 49 0.89 -5.29 -13.86
N ILE A 50 -0.27 -4.89 -13.36
CA ILE A 50 -1.40 -5.80 -13.14
C ILE A 50 -2.66 -5.30 -13.83
N GLU A 51 -3.56 -6.25 -14.10
CA GLU A 51 -4.90 -5.99 -14.61
C GLU A 51 -5.90 -6.62 -13.64
N LEU A 52 -6.51 -5.77 -12.82
CA LEU A 52 -7.51 -6.19 -11.85
C LEU A 52 -8.89 -6.30 -12.50
N PRO A 53 -9.72 -7.26 -12.04
CA PRO A 53 -11.12 -7.28 -12.43
C PRO A 53 -11.87 -6.07 -11.87
N GLU A 54 -12.95 -5.68 -12.53
CA GLU A 54 -13.88 -4.67 -12.02
C GLU A 54 -14.40 -5.05 -10.62
N GLY A 55 -14.56 -4.05 -9.74
CA GLY A 55 -14.97 -4.23 -8.34
C GLY A 55 -13.84 -4.63 -7.40
N TYR A 56 -12.58 -4.66 -7.89
CA TYR A 56 -11.41 -4.93 -7.07
C TYR A 56 -10.40 -3.79 -7.15
N GLU A 57 -9.67 -3.63 -6.07
CA GLU A 57 -8.50 -2.77 -5.97
C GLU A 57 -7.29 -3.55 -5.45
N ALA A 58 -6.09 -3.07 -5.68
CA ALA A 58 -4.93 -3.49 -4.94
C ALA A 58 -4.50 -2.39 -3.96
N GLN A 59 -4.25 -2.76 -2.71
CA GLN A 59 -3.79 -1.84 -1.68
C GLN A 59 -2.30 -2.09 -1.39
N ILE A 60 -1.52 -1.01 -1.43
CA ILE A 60 -0.10 -1.05 -1.04
C ILE A 60 0.00 -0.59 0.40
N ARG A 61 0.43 -1.51 1.27
CA ARG A 61 0.58 -1.30 2.71
C ARG A 61 2.02 -1.49 3.15
N PRO A 62 2.46 -0.82 4.23
CA PRO A 62 3.81 -0.99 4.76
C PRO A 62 4.02 -2.39 5.34
N ARG A 63 5.29 -2.74 5.53
CA ARG A 63 5.70 -3.92 6.28
C ARG A 63 6.00 -3.53 7.71
N SER A 64 5.43 -4.24 8.66
CA SER A 64 5.61 -3.98 10.10
C SER A 64 7.07 -4.01 10.54
N GLY A 65 7.87 -4.91 9.97
CA GLY A 65 9.29 -5.01 10.28
C GLY A 65 10.11 -3.79 9.86
N LEU A 66 9.83 -3.20 8.68
CA LEU A 66 10.47 -1.96 8.26
C LEU A 66 10.00 -0.77 9.12
N ALA A 67 8.73 -0.73 9.44
CA ALA A 67 8.16 0.33 10.27
C ALA A 67 8.78 0.37 11.66
N ILE A 68 8.81 -0.76 12.38
CA ILE A 68 9.29 -0.78 13.78
C ILE A 68 10.81 -0.71 13.90
N LYS A 69 11.54 -1.34 12.97
CA LYS A 69 13.02 -1.41 13.07
C LYS A 69 13.72 -0.21 12.44
N HIS A 70 13.14 0.37 11.41
CA HIS A 70 13.79 1.39 10.59
C HIS A 70 12.97 2.68 10.42
N GLY A 71 11.74 2.73 10.95
CA GLY A 71 10.87 3.89 10.76
C GLY A 71 10.50 4.15 9.29
N VAL A 72 10.62 3.14 8.42
CA VAL A 72 10.33 3.24 6.99
C VAL A 72 8.93 2.73 6.73
N THR A 73 8.14 3.53 6.02
CA THR A 73 6.74 3.22 5.71
C THR A 73 6.37 3.67 4.30
N VAL A 74 5.19 3.26 3.85
CA VAL A 74 4.58 3.76 2.62
C VAL A 74 3.88 5.08 2.94
N LEU A 75 4.32 6.17 2.30
CA LEU A 75 3.87 7.53 2.66
C LEU A 75 2.37 7.73 2.49
N ASN A 76 1.80 7.22 1.40
CA ASN A 76 0.38 7.32 1.06
C ASN A 76 -0.45 6.10 1.49
N THR A 77 -0.01 5.39 2.51
CA THR A 77 -0.67 4.14 2.93
C THR A 77 -2.11 4.36 3.44
N PRO A 78 -3.04 3.47 3.06
CA PRO A 78 -2.93 2.43 2.04
C PRO A 78 -2.94 3.02 0.62
N GLY A 79 -1.88 2.75 -0.14
CA GLY A 79 -1.83 3.14 -1.56
C GLY A 79 -2.88 2.40 -2.35
N THR A 80 -3.57 3.09 -3.26
CA THR A 80 -4.66 2.52 -4.06
C THR A 80 -4.20 2.27 -5.49
N ILE A 81 -4.44 1.07 -5.99
CA ILE A 81 -4.28 0.71 -7.40
C ILE A 81 -5.65 0.33 -7.95
N ASP A 82 -6.17 1.15 -8.83
CA ASP A 82 -7.48 1.00 -9.44
C ASP A 82 -7.48 -0.13 -10.48
N ALA A 83 -8.67 -0.70 -10.74
CA ALA A 83 -8.81 -1.81 -11.68
C ALA A 83 -8.43 -1.44 -13.12
N ASP A 84 -8.58 -0.19 -13.50
CA ASP A 84 -8.24 0.35 -14.83
C ASP A 84 -6.81 0.91 -14.95
N TYR A 85 -6.03 0.92 -13.85
CA TYR A 85 -4.64 1.33 -13.90
C TYR A 85 -3.80 0.28 -14.63
N ARG A 86 -3.01 0.72 -15.62
CA ARG A 86 -2.14 -0.15 -16.45
C ARG A 86 -0.66 0.22 -16.33
N GLY A 87 -0.34 1.21 -15.48
CA GLY A 87 1.03 1.61 -15.23
C GLY A 87 1.78 0.65 -14.33
N GLU A 88 3.07 0.91 -14.18
CA GLU A 88 3.92 0.19 -13.25
C GLU A 88 3.50 0.44 -11.80
N ILE A 89 3.44 -0.61 -11.01
CA ILE A 89 3.31 -0.49 -9.56
C ILE A 89 4.60 0.11 -9.00
N ARG A 90 4.50 1.32 -8.47
CA ARG A 90 5.60 2.01 -7.79
C ARG A 90 5.19 2.36 -6.38
N VAL A 91 6.14 2.30 -5.47
CA VAL A 91 5.90 2.46 -4.03
C VAL A 91 6.57 3.73 -3.53
N ILE A 92 5.81 4.59 -2.87
CA ILE A 92 6.34 5.80 -2.24
C ILE A 92 6.77 5.45 -0.83
N LEU A 93 8.07 5.29 -0.60
CA LEU A 93 8.62 5.08 0.73
C LEU A 93 9.06 6.40 1.35
N VAL A 94 8.88 6.52 2.66
CA VAL A 94 9.38 7.62 3.49
C VAL A 94 10.13 7.07 4.68
N ASN A 95 11.23 7.72 5.05
CA ASN A 95 12.01 7.42 6.23
C ASN A 95 11.66 8.42 7.35
N LEU A 96 10.97 7.95 8.38
CA LEU A 96 10.57 8.73 9.55
C LEU A 96 11.51 8.52 10.75
N SER A 97 12.66 7.86 10.54
CA SER A 97 13.69 7.68 11.56
C SER A 97 14.74 8.80 11.50
N ASP A 98 15.67 8.78 12.42
CA ASP A 98 16.83 9.68 12.47
C ASP A 98 18.09 9.08 11.84
N GLN A 99 17.98 7.89 11.21
CA GLN A 99 19.09 7.19 10.55
C GLN A 99 18.81 7.05 9.05
N GLU A 100 19.87 7.04 8.25
CA GLU A 100 19.75 6.69 6.83
C GLU A 100 19.27 5.24 6.67
N PHE A 101 18.41 5.02 5.68
CA PHE A 101 17.98 3.69 5.27
C PHE A 101 18.38 3.45 3.81
N ILE A 102 19.05 2.34 3.54
CA ILE A 102 19.51 1.96 2.21
C ILE A 102 18.57 0.90 1.65
N ILE A 103 17.95 1.20 0.53
CA ILE A 103 17.11 0.25 -0.22
C ILE A 103 17.98 -0.38 -1.30
N LYS A 104 18.04 -1.71 -1.31
CA LYS A 104 18.77 -2.50 -2.33
C LYS A 104 17.80 -3.22 -3.24
N ASP A 105 18.28 -3.56 -4.45
CA ASP A 105 17.51 -4.38 -5.38
C ASP A 105 17.08 -5.70 -4.75
N GLY A 106 15.84 -6.11 -5.00
CA GLY A 106 15.26 -7.33 -4.46
C GLY A 106 14.76 -7.27 -3.01
N GLU A 107 15.02 -6.18 -2.28
CA GLU A 107 14.47 -6.03 -0.92
C GLU A 107 12.94 -5.91 -0.94
N ARG A 108 12.29 -6.57 0.02
CA ARG A 108 10.85 -6.50 0.22
C ARG A 108 10.50 -5.20 0.93
N ILE A 109 9.88 -4.27 0.19
CA ILE A 109 9.67 -2.88 0.63
C ILE A 109 8.25 -2.57 1.12
N CYS A 110 7.29 -3.37 0.70
CA CYS A 110 5.88 -3.21 1.07
C CYS A 110 5.14 -4.53 0.87
N GLN A 111 3.84 -4.55 1.14
CA GLN A 111 2.97 -5.67 0.81
C GLN A 111 1.77 -5.18 0.01
N MET A 112 1.29 -6.02 -0.90
CA MET A 112 0.11 -5.78 -1.73
C MET A 112 -1.03 -6.68 -1.29
N ILE A 113 -2.19 -6.11 -1.08
CA ILE A 113 -3.43 -6.82 -0.74
C ILE A 113 -4.44 -6.59 -1.86
N ILE A 114 -5.09 -7.66 -2.33
CA ILE A 114 -6.22 -7.55 -3.26
C ILE A 114 -7.51 -7.50 -2.45
N ALA A 115 -8.31 -6.47 -2.66
CA ALA A 115 -9.55 -6.24 -1.93
C ALA A 115 -10.70 -5.92 -2.89
N THR A 116 -11.92 -6.18 -2.46
CA THR A 116 -13.13 -5.70 -3.13
C THR A 116 -13.46 -4.30 -2.64
N HIS A 117 -14.11 -3.52 -3.48
CA HIS A 117 -14.63 -2.20 -3.10
C HIS A 117 -16.06 -2.00 -3.61
N GLN A 118 -16.72 -1.01 -3.07
CA GLN A 118 -18.03 -0.55 -3.53
C GLN A 118 -17.91 0.81 -4.19
N HIS A 119 -18.67 1.03 -5.26
CA HIS A 119 -18.91 2.37 -5.79
C HIS A 119 -20.13 2.96 -5.09
N ALA A 120 -19.94 4.14 -4.48
CA ALA A 120 -21.04 4.88 -3.87
C ALA A 120 -21.71 5.78 -4.91
N GLU A 121 -23.03 5.76 -4.91
CA GLU A 121 -23.86 6.76 -5.58
C GLU A 121 -24.38 7.73 -4.53
N TRP A 122 -24.12 9.01 -4.72
CA TRP A 122 -24.54 10.03 -3.78
C TRP A 122 -26.00 10.42 -4.01
N VAL A 123 -26.79 10.42 -2.92
CA VAL A 123 -28.12 10.99 -2.88
C VAL A 123 -28.05 12.20 -1.96
N GLU A 124 -28.05 13.41 -2.56
CA GLU A 124 -28.03 14.65 -1.79
C GLU A 124 -29.35 14.84 -1.07
N VAL A 125 -29.27 15.09 0.23
CA VAL A 125 -30.43 15.30 1.12
C VAL A 125 -30.15 16.47 2.05
N ASP A 126 -31.21 17.11 2.55
CA ASP A 126 -31.08 18.24 3.50
C ASP A 126 -30.83 17.76 4.94
N GLU A 127 -31.26 16.55 5.27
CA GLU A 127 -31.17 15.99 6.63
C GLU A 127 -30.74 14.51 6.57
N LEU A 128 -29.95 14.11 7.57
CA LEU A 128 -29.59 12.70 7.81
C LEU A 128 -30.42 12.14 8.96
N ASN A 129 -30.65 10.83 8.95
CA ASN A 129 -31.31 10.16 10.05
C ASN A 129 -30.55 10.33 11.37
N GLU A 130 -31.29 10.54 12.45
CA GLU A 130 -30.72 10.63 13.80
C GLU A 130 -30.20 9.27 14.27
N THR A 131 -29.13 9.30 15.04
CA THR A 131 -28.58 8.10 15.71
C THR A 131 -28.24 8.46 17.16
N GLU A 132 -28.14 7.42 18.02
CA GLU A 132 -27.73 7.59 19.42
C GLU A 132 -26.37 8.29 19.56
N ARG A 133 -25.42 8.02 18.64
CA ARG A 133 -24.10 8.67 18.59
C ARG A 133 -24.18 10.12 18.13
N GLY A 134 -25.10 10.44 17.25
CA GLY A 134 -25.21 11.77 16.62
C GLY A 134 -23.90 12.25 16.02
N ALA A 135 -23.50 13.48 16.29
CA ALA A 135 -22.25 14.11 15.82
C ALA A 135 -21.02 13.79 16.68
N GLY A 136 -21.12 12.90 17.65
CA GLY A 136 -20.02 12.55 18.55
C GLY A 136 -18.82 11.93 17.80
N GLY A 137 -17.66 12.56 17.91
CA GLY A 137 -16.40 12.11 17.32
C GLY A 137 -15.19 12.64 18.10
N PHE A 138 -13.99 12.47 17.53
CA PHE A 138 -12.74 13.01 18.07
C PHE A 138 -12.50 12.70 19.56
N GLY A 139 -12.81 11.45 19.98
CA GLY A 139 -12.60 10.99 21.35
C GLY A 139 -13.76 11.29 22.31
N HIS A 140 -14.98 11.54 21.81
CA HIS A 140 -16.13 11.82 22.68
C HIS A 140 -16.48 10.68 23.66
N THR A 141 -16.01 9.44 23.40
CA THR A 141 -16.13 8.28 24.31
C THR A 141 -15.07 8.25 25.40
N GLY A 142 -14.15 9.24 25.43
CA GLY A 142 -13.05 9.32 26.40
C GLY A 142 -11.88 8.40 26.08
N GLN A 143 -10.85 8.47 26.94
CA GLN A 143 -9.64 7.63 26.85
C GLN A 143 -9.70 6.38 27.76
N LYS A 144 -10.75 6.24 28.57
CA LYS A 144 -10.96 5.10 29.48
C LYS A 144 -12.41 4.67 29.47
#